data_0d3fb2c85ae4e92e2414685c226d0c46
#
_entry.id   0d3fb2c85ae4e92e2414685c226d0c46
#
_cell.length_a   1.000
_cell.length_b   1.000
_cell.length_c   1.000
_cell.angle_alpha   90.00
_cell.angle_beta   90.00
_cell.angle_gamma   90.00
#
_symmetry.space_group_name_H-M   'P 1'
#
loop_
_entity.id
_entity.type
_entity.pdbx_description
1 polymer ?
#
loop_
_entity_poly.entity_id
_entity_poly.type
_entity_poly.pdbx_seq_one_letter_code
_entity_poly.pdbx_strand_id
1 'polypeptide(L)'
;MTYNQKINSVWKKNLNKILNKNSNSKVNHLQFQSINTGKNLELQECLFDDLLPKTLVSSPISSIENTDNVWIACSMLSRVSDTTNNLVVLQTDFPLGILGGKEILKGLLKNPTPYYFHDILVEEIMNRRFYLDTREAKLDKILEQMYKTKSEFTILQDSKQSFSAISIREILEVGALCKSNFEISDLPDKKITIFKRDDTVEDIIKLLIQDNTEFLLVENESLFIDSMTIIEKIVGDLNYLKNCNNFLDLNASIFKLERPKLIPNNLTLSEISQTMLSMKHPYVMTSNHLFTPRSILEVLNTGYEN
;
A
#
# COMPACT_ATOMS: atom_id res chain seq x y z
N MET A 1 15.18 -20.51 9.68
CA MET A 1 14.77 -19.10 9.89
C MET A 1 13.98 -18.67 8.68
N THR A 2 12.73 -18.31 8.85
CA THR A 2 11.87 -17.80 7.79
C THR A 2 12.34 -16.40 7.36
N TYR A 3 12.02 -15.99 6.12
CA TYR A 3 12.34 -14.69 5.54
C TYR A 3 11.99 -13.52 6.51
N ASN A 4 10.80 -13.56 7.11
CA ASN A 4 10.36 -12.60 8.11
C ASN A 4 11.22 -12.56 9.40
N GLN A 5 11.82 -13.68 9.81
CA GLN A 5 12.72 -13.71 10.97
C GLN A 5 14.07 -13.07 10.69
N LYS A 6 14.57 -13.16 9.45
CA LYS A 6 15.81 -12.47 9.03
C LYS A 6 15.61 -10.96 8.95
N ILE A 7 14.52 -10.50 8.39
CA ILE A 7 14.15 -9.08 8.32
C ILE A 7 14.03 -8.53 9.74
N ASN A 8 13.24 -9.16 10.61
CA ASN A 8 13.09 -8.74 11.99
C ASN A 8 14.41 -8.68 12.78
N SER A 9 15.38 -9.55 12.48
CA SER A 9 16.69 -9.54 13.16
C SER A 9 17.56 -8.37 12.72
N VAL A 10 17.56 -8.02 11.45
CA VAL A 10 18.29 -6.85 10.90
C VAL A 10 17.66 -5.55 11.41
N TRP A 11 16.32 -5.48 11.42
CA TRP A 11 15.57 -4.34 11.93
C TRP A 11 15.80 -4.09 13.42
N LYS A 12 15.71 -5.12 14.28
CA LYS A 12 15.99 -5.01 15.72
C LYS A 12 17.40 -4.51 16.01
N LYS A 13 18.38 -4.94 15.22
CA LYS A 13 19.77 -4.53 15.38
C LYS A 13 20.00 -3.05 15.02
N ASN A 14 19.30 -2.55 14.02
CA ASN A 14 19.37 -1.15 13.59
C ASN A 14 18.54 -0.25 14.50
N LEU A 15 17.37 -0.70 14.98
CA LEU A 15 16.53 0.02 15.95
C LEU A 15 17.28 0.38 17.23
N ASN A 16 18.00 -0.57 17.83
CA ASN A 16 18.76 -0.33 19.05
C ASN A 16 19.89 0.71 18.87
N LYS A 17 20.41 0.87 17.63
CA LYS A 17 21.36 1.94 17.31
C LYS A 17 20.70 3.31 17.17
N ILE A 18 19.43 3.35 16.71
CA ILE A 18 18.66 4.59 16.51
C ILE A 18 18.16 5.13 17.85
N LEU A 19 17.61 4.27 18.70
CA LEU A 19 17.05 4.65 20.00
C LEU A 19 18.10 5.18 20.99
N ASN A 20 19.37 4.80 20.85
CA ASN A 20 20.44 5.18 21.79
C ASN A 20 21.15 6.51 21.45
N LYS A 21 20.69 7.29 20.47
CA LYS A 21 21.33 8.56 20.07
C LYS A 21 20.36 9.76 20.03
N ASN A 22 19.47 9.87 20.98
CA ASN A 22 18.63 11.08 21.09
C ASN A 22 19.19 12.08 22.08
N SER A 23 19.68 13.22 21.58
CA SER A 23 19.49 14.52 22.22
C SER A 23 19.82 15.66 21.25
N ASN A 24 18.85 16.56 21.09
CA ASN A 24 18.94 17.95 20.61
C ASN A 24 19.21 18.23 19.12
N SER A 25 18.12 18.45 18.37
CA SER A 25 17.95 19.72 17.62
C SER A 25 16.61 19.72 16.89
N LYS A 26 15.82 20.78 17.06
CA LYS A 26 14.66 21.10 16.22
C LYS A 26 15.19 21.54 14.85
N VAL A 27 15.29 20.61 13.92
CA VAL A 27 15.50 20.90 12.51
C VAL A 27 14.47 20.10 11.74
N ASN A 28 13.65 20.78 10.97
CA ASN A 28 12.54 20.20 10.19
C ASN A 28 13.00 19.44 8.94
N HIS A 29 14.22 18.91 8.93
CA HIS A 29 14.71 18.09 7.81
C HIS A 29 14.51 16.62 8.12
N LEU A 30 13.89 15.89 7.18
CA LEU A 30 13.82 14.45 7.24
C LEU A 30 15.20 13.87 6.98
N GLN A 31 15.75 13.18 7.97
CA GLN A 31 17.04 12.50 7.87
C GLN A 31 16.83 11.00 7.94
N PHE A 32 17.59 10.29 7.15
CA PHE A 32 17.56 8.83 7.06
C PHE A 32 18.92 8.26 7.43
N GLN A 33 18.94 7.09 8.07
CA GLN A 33 20.17 6.37 8.32
C GLN A 33 20.40 5.35 7.22
N SER A 34 21.46 5.54 6.44
CA SER A 34 21.89 4.53 5.48
C SER A 34 22.28 3.24 6.19
N ILE A 35 21.75 2.12 5.71
CA ILE A 35 22.08 0.79 6.24
C ILE A 35 23.52 0.40 5.90
N ASN A 36 24.02 0.82 4.74
CA ASN A 36 25.32 0.42 4.22
C ASN A 36 26.47 1.23 4.79
N THR A 37 26.28 2.51 5.03
CA THR A 37 27.37 3.43 5.46
C THR A 37 27.23 3.95 6.88
N GLY A 38 26.06 3.77 7.51
CA GLY A 38 25.74 4.32 8.83
C GLY A 38 25.64 5.84 8.87
N LYS A 39 25.71 6.52 7.72
CA LYS A 39 25.60 7.98 7.61
C LYS A 39 24.15 8.43 7.71
N ASN A 40 23.92 9.62 8.24
CA ASN A 40 22.67 10.31 8.10
C ASN A 40 22.63 10.95 6.70
N LEU A 41 21.57 10.65 5.94
CA LEU A 41 21.37 11.18 4.60
C LEU A 41 20.12 12.06 4.62
N GLU A 42 20.17 13.14 3.87
CA GLU A 42 18.98 13.92 3.57
C GLU A 42 18.18 13.25 2.45
N LEU A 43 16.87 13.49 2.41
CA LEU A 43 15.96 12.84 1.45
C LEU A 43 16.44 12.98 -0.01
N GLN A 44 16.94 14.16 -0.38
CA GLN A 44 17.45 14.45 -1.74
C GLN A 44 18.70 13.66 -2.11
N GLU A 45 19.44 13.15 -1.14
CA GLU A 45 20.68 12.40 -1.36
C GLU A 45 20.44 10.89 -1.37
N CYS A 46 19.28 10.44 -0.85
CA CYS A 46 18.99 9.03 -0.67
C CYS A 46 18.63 8.35 -2.01
N LEU A 47 19.23 7.20 -2.24
CA LEU A 47 18.72 6.16 -3.14
C LEU A 47 18.00 5.09 -2.31
N PHE A 48 17.05 4.38 -2.89
CA PHE A 48 16.45 3.24 -2.19
C PHE A 48 17.48 2.18 -1.78
N ASP A 49 18.47 1.93 -2.63
CA ASP A 49 19.56 0.99 -2.35
C ASP A 49 20.39 1.39 -1.12
N ASP A 50 20.43 2.67 -0.73
CA ASP A 50 21.12 3.15 0.46
C ASP A 50 20.35 2.87 1.74
N LEU A 51 19.02 2.81 1.65
CA LEU A 51 18.13 2.66 2.79
C LEU A 51 17.70 1.21 3.02
N LEU A 52 17.46 0.47 1.95
CA LEU A 52 16.93 -0.89 2.00
C LEU A 52 18.01 -1.91 1.61
N PRO A 53 18.01 -3.10 2.21
CA PRO A 53 18.84 -4.18 1.74
C PRO A 53 18.57 -4.47 0.26
N LYS A 54 19.63 -4.65 -0.53
CA LYS A 54 19.52 -4.96 -1.97
C LYS A 54 18.58 -6.14 -2.27
N THR A 55 18.47 -7.08 -1.35
CA THR A 55 17.56 -8.22 -1.44
C THR A 55 16.09 -7.86 -1.36
N LEU A 56 15.73 -6.72 -0.77
CA LEU A 56 14.34 -6.24 -0.72
C LEU A 56 13.99 -5.47 -2.00
N VAL A 57 14.88 -4.59 -2.44
CA VAL A 57 14.69 -3.81 -3.67
C VAL A 57 14.83 -4.70 -4.93
N SER A 58 15.50 -5.85 -4.81
CA SER A 58 15.67 -6.83 -5.92
C SER A 58 14.63 -7.93 -5.91
N SER A 59 13.64 -7.89 -5.04
CA SER A 59 12.58 -8.90 -5.04
C SER A 59 11.86 -8.87 -6.39
N PRO A 60 11.62 -10.04 -7.00
CA PRO A 60 10.84 -10.10 -8.23
C PRO A 60 9.50 -9.41 -7.99
N ILE A 61 9.08 -8.62 -8.96
CA ILE A 61 7.75 -8.01 -8.91
C ILE A 61 6.68 -9.10 -8.89
N SER A 62 5.65 -8.90 -8.10
CA SER A 62 4.44 -9.70 -8.21
C SER A 62 3.77 -9.35 -9.54
N SER A 63 3.83 -10.26 -10.50
CA SER A 63 3.39 -10.00 -11.88
C SER A 63 2.39 -11.04 -12.37
N ILE A 64 1.65 -10.65 -13.39
CA ILE A 64 0.65 -11.44 -14.09
C ILE A 64 0.75 -11.16 -15.59
N GLU A 65 0.53 -12.17 -16.43
CA GLU A 65 0.54 -11.99 -17.89
C GLU A 65 -0.72 -11.21 -18.35
N ASN A 66 -0.57 -10.38 -19.36
CA ASN A 66 -1.65 -9.57 -19.90
C ASN A 66 -2.83 -10.41 -20.46
N THR A 67 -2.56 -11.64 -20.83
CA THR A 67 -3.53 -12.62 -21.34
C THR A 67 -4.21 -13.45 -20.25
N ASP A 68 -3.83 -13.30 -18.99
CA ASP A 68 -4.53 -13.94 -17.88
C ASP A 68 -5.88 -13.27 -17.63
N ASN A 69 -6.83 -14.04 -17.09
CA ASN A 69 -8.14 -13.53 -16.77
C ASN A 69 -8.20 -12.88 -15.37
N VAL A 70 -9.26 -12.11 -15.13
CA VAL A 70 -9.47 -11.38 -13.86
C VAL A 70 -9.51 -12.33 -12.66
N TRP A 71 -10.00 -13.56 -12.81
CA TRP A 71 -10.03 -14.55 -11.73
C TRP A 71 -8.63 -14.92 -11.22
N ILE A 72 -7.67 -15.09 -12.12
CA ILE A 72 -6.28 -15.38 -11.77
C ILE A 72 -5.74 -14.19 -10.94
N ALA A 73 -5.99 -12.95 -11.40
CA ALA A 73 -5.56 -11.75 -10.67
C ALA A 73 -6.17 -11.68 -9.26
N CYS A 74 -7.48 -11.91 -9.11
CA CYS A 74 -8.15 -11.96 -7.81
C CYS A 74 -7.52 -13.02 -6.89
N SER A 75 -7.26 -14.21 -7.43
CA SER A 75 -6.67 -15.31 -6.69
C SER A 75 -5.23 -15.02 -6.25
N MET A 76 -4.46 -14.32 -7.08
CA MET A 76 -3.11 -13.89 -6.73
C MET A 76 -3.14 -12.81 -5.64
N LEU A 77 -3.92 -11.75 -5.83
CA LEU A 77 -4.02 -10.66 -4.86
C LEU A 77 -4.46 -11.15 -3.48
N SER A 78 -5.45 -12.05 -3.42
CA SER A 78 -5.92 -12.60 -2.14
C SER A 78 -4.88 -13.42 -1.38
N ARG A 79 -3.84 -13.95 -2.06
CA ARG A 79 -2.75 -14.74 -1.45
C ARG A 79 -1.51 -13.91 -1.16
N VAL A 80 -1.25 -12.88 -1.96
CA VAL A 80 -0.03 -12.05 -1.91
C VAL A 80 -0.24 -10.80 -1.06
N SER A 81 -1.41 -10.61 -0.48
CA SER A 81 -1.80 -9.44 0.32
C SER A 81 -0.83 -9.05 1.44
N ASP A 82 0.04 -9.99 1.87
CA ASP A 82 1.08 -9.69 2.86
C ASP A 82 2.25 -8.87 2.30
N THR A 83 2.35 -8.70 0.97
CA THR A 83 3.48 -8.03 0.33
C THR A 83 3.09 -6.83 -0.52
N THR A 84 2.06 -6.95 -1.35
CA THR A 84 1.61 -5.85 -2.21
C THR A 84 0.11 -5.96 -2.53
N ASN A 85 -0.59 -4.82 -2.62
CA ASN A 85 -2.00 -4.77 -3.06
C ASN A 85 -2.14 -4.61 -4.59
N ASN A 86 -1.03 -4.75 -5.33
CA ASN A 86 -1.00 -4.53 -6.77
C ASN A 86 -0.15 -5.60 -7.47
N LEU A 87 -0.53 -5.92 -8.70
CA LEU A 87 0.21 -6.77 -9.62
C LEU A 87 0.70 -5.92 -10.80
N VAL A 88 1.90 -6.20 -11.27
CA VAL A 88 2.39 -5.66 -12.53
C VAL A 88 1.91 -6.55 -13.67
N VAL A 89 1.20 -5.97 -14.62
CA VAL A 89 0.77 -6.68 -15.83
C VAL A 89 1.91 -6.66 -16.84
N LEU A 90 2.37 -7.84 -17.25
CA LEU A 90 3.48 -8.02 -18.18
C LEU A 90 2.97 -8.44 -19.57
N GLN A 91 3.72 -8.09 -20.59
CA GLN A 91 3.68 -8.71 -21.92
C GLN A 91 5.10 -9.05 -22.33
N THR A 92 5.39 -10.33 -22.47
CA THR A 92 6.74 -10.79 -22.86
C THR A 92 7.83 -10.12 -22.00
N ASP A 93 7.67 -10.20 -20.68
CA ASP A 93 8.57 -9.65 -19.66
C ASP A 93 8.59 -8.11 -19.55
N PHE A 94 7.80 -7.37 -20.31
CA PHE A 94 7.71 -5.91 -20.22
C PHE A 94 6.45 -5.44 -19.49
N PRO A 95 6.56 -4.47 -18.56
CA PRO A 95 5.42 -3.87 -17.88
C PRO A 95 4.50 -3.13 -18.86
N LEU A 96 3.21 -3.49 -18.86
CA LEU A 96 2.16 -2.81 -19.62
C LEU A 96 1.25 -1.96 -18.74
N GLY A 97 1.14 -2.30 -17.47
CA GLY A 97 0.23 -1.64 -16.55
C GLY A 97 0.31 -2.19 -15.15
N ILE A 98 -0.55 -1.69 -14.29
CA ILE A 98 -0.72 -2.10 -12.90
C ILE A 98 -2.18 -2.51 -12.70
N LEU A 99 -2.38 -3.57 -11.93
CA LEU A 99 -3.70 -4.08 -11.58
C LEU A 99 -3.82 -4.24 -10.06
N GLY A 100 -4.73 -3.49 -9.47
CA GLY A 100 -5.03 -3.57 -8.05
C GLY A 100 -6.52 -3.84 -7.79
N GLY A 101 -6.88 -3.85 -6.50
CA GLY A 101 -8.26 -4.08 -6.09
C GLY A 101 -9.25 -3.10 -6.70
N LYS A 102 -8.88 -1.84 -6.83
CA LYS A 102 -9.75 -0.79 -7.39
C LYS A 102 -10.09 -1.04 -8.86
N GLU A 103 -9.12 -1.43 -9.68
CA GLU A 103 -9.32 -1.74 -11.09
C GLU A 103 -10.28 -2.92 -11.24
N ILE A 104 -10.11 -3.96 -10.44
CA ILE A 104 -10.97 -5.15 -10.43
C ILE A 104 -12.40 -4.77 -10.04
N LEU A 105 -12.58 -4.06 -8.93
CA LEU A 105 -13.91 -3.68 -8.46
C LEU A 105 -14.61 -2.71 -9.43
N LYS A 106 -13.87 -1.80 -10.06
CA LYS A 106 -14.39 -0.92 -11.10
C LYS A 106 -14.89 -1.69 -12.34
N GLY A 107 -14.19 -2.75 -12.71
CA GLY A 107 -14.61 -3.65 -13.78
C GLY A 107 -15.85 -4.47 -13.39
N LEU A 108 -15.92 -4.97 -12.16
CA LEU A 108 -17.07 -5.69 -11.62
C LEU A 108 -18.35 -4.85 -11.64
N LEU A 109 -18.28 -3.57 -11.24
CA LEU A 109 -19.43 -2.66 -11.32
C LEU A 109 -19.98 -2.50 -12.75
N LYS A 110 -19.08 -2.54 -13.75
CA LYS A 110 -19.48 -2.40 -15.16
C LYS A 110 -20.07 -3.67 -15.75
N ASN A 111 -19.60 -4.81 -15.30
CA ASN A 111 -19.99 -6.12 -15.79
C ASN A 111 -20.11 -7.13 -14.62
N PRO A 112 -21.20 -7.04 -13.83
CA PRO A 112 -21.40 -7.90 -12.66
C PRO A 112 -21.88 -9.30 -13.06
N THR A 113 -21.08 -10.02 -13.82
CA THR A 113 -21.38 -11.38 -14.31
C THR A 113 -20.18 -12.33 -14.10
N PRO A 114 -20.41 -13.65 -14.06
CA PRO A 114 -19.30 -14.62 -14.03
C PRO A 114 -18.35 -14.47 -15.22
N TYR A 115 -18.86 -14.05 -16.37
CA TYR A 115 -18.06 -13.76 -17.58
C TYR A 115 -16.93 -12.76 -17.28
N TYR A 116 -17.19 -11.73 -16.45
CA TYR A 116 -16.17 -10.76 -16.05
C TYR A 116 -14.93 -11.40 -15.46
N PHE A 117 -15.10 -12.42 -14.64
CA PHE A 117 -13.96 -13.06 -13.98
C PHE A 117 -13.24 -14.09 -14.85
N HIS A 118 -13.99 -14.81 -15.72
CA HIS A 118 -13.44 -15.94 -16.44
C HIS A 118 -12.93 -15.61 -17.84
N ASP A 119 -13.53 -14.60 -18.48
CA ASP A 119 -13.30 -14.32 -19.90
C ASP A 119 -12.67 -12.96 -20.16
N ILE A 120 -12.83 -11.97 -19.24
CA ILE A 120 -12.16 -10.68 -19.38
C ILE A 120 -10.70 -10.83 -19.01
N LEU A 121 -9.83 -10.32 -19.88
CA LEU A 121 -8.39 -10.33 -19.68
C LEU A 121 -7.94 -9.17 -18.80
N VAL A 122 -6.86 -9.36 -18.05
CA VAL A 122 -6.33 -8.31 -17.17
C VAL A 122 -5.92 -7.06 -17.94
N GLU A 123 -5.50 -7.21 -19.21
CA GLU A 123 -5.12 -6.06 -20.06
C GLU A 123 -6.29 -5.11 -20.37
N GLU A 124 -7.53 -5.59 -20.29
CA GLU A 124 -8.74 -4.80 -20.55
C GLU A 124 -9.11 -3.90 -19.38
N ILE A 125 -8.69 -4.26 -18.16
CA ILE A 125 -9.04 -3.56 -16.93
C ILE A 125 -7.87 -2.89 -16.22
N MET A 126 -6.62 -3.23 -16.57
CA MET A 126 -5.45 -2.67 -15.91
C MET A 126 -5.35 -1.16 -16.05
N ASN A 127 -4.69 -0.53 -15.12
CA ASN A 127 -4.29 0.87 -15.23
C ASN A 127 -2.99 0.97 -16.04
N ARG A 128 -3.08 1.57 -17.23
CA ARG A 128 -1.92 1.80 -18.11
C ARG A 128 -1.07 3.02 -17.70
N ARG A 129 -1.53 3.80 -16.73
CA ARG A 129 -0.79 4.94 -16.20
C ARG A 129 0.00 4.48 -14.99
N PHE A 130 1.25 4.11 -15.21
CA PHE A 130 2.19 3.76 -14.16
C PHE A 130 3.50 4.54 -14.35
N TYR A 131 4.26 4.61 -13.29
CA TYR A 131 5.56 5.25 -13.30
C TYR A 131 6.66 4.19 -13.41
N LEU A 132 7.60 4.44 -14.31
CA LEU A 132 8.78 3.62 -14.52
C LEU A 132 10.01 4.51 -14.36
N ASP A 133 10.94 4.12 -13.49
CA ASP A 133 12.22 4.79 -13.33
C ASP A 133 13.36 3.76 -13.28
N THR A 134 14.57 4.22 -13.06
CA THR A 134 15.74 3.37 -12.86
C THR A 134 16.10 3.29 -11.38
N ARG A 135 16.98 2.38 -11.02
CA ARG A 135 17.47 2.24 -9.64
C ARG A 135 18.27 3.44 -9.13
N GLU A 136 18.82 4.23 -10.04
CA GLU A 136 19.53 5.46 -9.69
C GLU A 136 18.60 6.64 -9.39
N ALA A 137 17.28 6.44 -9.48
CA ALA A 137 16.32 7.48 -9.12
C ALA A 137 16.46 7.86 -7.64
N LYS A 138 16.40 9.15 -7.37
CA LYS A 138 16.41 9.68 -6.00
C LYS A 138 15.09 9.38 -5.31
N LEU A 139 15.17 9.15 -3.99
CA LEU A 139 14.01 8.82 -3.19
C LEU A 139 12.94 9.91 -3.25
N ASP A 140 13.33 11.18 -3.14
CA ASP A 140 12.44 12.34 -3.23
C ASP A 140 11.62 12.33 -4.52
N LYS A 141 12.27 12.06 -5.66
CA LYS A 141 11.62 11.97 -6.96
C LYS A 141 10.59 10.85 -7.01
N ILE A 142 10.90 9.68 -6.44
CA ILE A 142 9.98 8.54 -6.42
C ILE A 142 8.78 8.86 -5.54
N LEU A 143 9.00 9.41 -4.34
CA LEU A 143 7.93 9.81 -3.42
C LEU A 143 7.02 10.86 -4.06
N GLU A 144 7.60 11.88 -4.69
CA GLU A 144 6.87 12.93 -5.41
C GLU A 144 5.99 12.35 -6.52
N GLN A 145 6.52 11.41 -7.32
CA GLN A 145 5.77 10.76 -8.38
C GLN A 145 4.64 9.88 -7.84
N MET A 146 4.90 9.07 -6.82
CA MET A 146 3.86 8.26 -6.17
C MET A 146 2.76 9.17 -5.60
N TYR A 147 3.11 10.29 -5.00
CA TYR A 147 2.18 11.27 -4.47
C TYR A 147 1.33 11.92 -5.56
N LYS A 148 1.96 12.48 -6.62
CA LYS A 148 1.30 13.15 -7.75
C LYS A 148 0.38 12.24 -8.55
N THR A 149 0.83 11.02 -8.81
CA THR A 149 0.04 10.04 -9.57
C THR A 149 -1.01 9.33 -8.73
N LYS A 150 -0.99 9.55 -7.41
CA LYS A 150 -1.80 8.81 -6.44
C LYS A 150 -1.59 7.29 -6.54
N SER A 151 -0.42 6.87 -6.97
CA SER A 151 -0.02 5.48 -7.09
C SER A 151 0.60 5.00 -5.76
N GLU A 152 0.30 3.78 -5.40
CA GLU A 152 0.92 3.08 -4.27
C GLU A 152 2.10 2.20 -4.72
N PHE A 153 2.50 2.38 -5.99
CA PHE A 153 3.43 1.49 -6.63
C PHE A 153 4.24 2.19 -7.71
N THR A 154 5.55 1.92 -7.76
CA THR A 154 6.48 2.40 -8.79
C THR A 154 7.29 1.23 -9.30
N ILE A 155 7.45 1.11 -10.60
CA ILE A 155 8.30 0.07 -11.22
C ILE A 155 9.69 0.65 -11.44
N LEU A 156 10.72 -0.12 -11.08
CA LEU A 156 12.11 0.21 -11.34
C LEU A 156 12.68 -0.75 -12.39
N GLN A 157 13.33 -0.20 -13.37
CA GLN A 157 14.09 -0.97 -14.33
C GLN A 157 15.49 -1.24 -13.79
N ASP A 158 15.79 -2.52 -13.49
CA ASP A 158 17.09 -2.97 -12.98
C ASP A 158 18.08 -3.21 -14.11
N SER A 159 17.59 -3.72 -15.24
CA SER A 159 18.34 -3.97 -16.47
C SER A 159 17.39 -3.94 -17.68
N LYS A 160 17.89 -4.24 -18.88
CA LYS A 160 17.05 -4.24 -20.09
C LYS A 160 15.80 -5.12 -20.00
N GLN A 161 15.84 -6.19 -19.22
CA GLN A 161 14.76 -7.18 -19.10
C GLN A 161 14.43 -7.56 -17.64
N SER A 162 14.90 -6.79 -16.68
CA SER A 162 14.66 -7.06 -15.27
C SER A 162 14.05 -5.83 -14.60
N PHE A 163 12.97 -6.09 -13.86
CA PHE A 163 12.22 -5.06 -13.17
C PHE A 163 12.03 -5.44 -11.71
N SER A 164 12.11 -4.46 -10.85
CA SER A 164 11.69 -4.51 -9.46
C SER A 164 10.58 -3.50 -9.23
N ALA A 165 10.01 -3.51 -8.04
CA ALA A 165 8.97 -2.56 -7.70
C ALA A 165 9.19 -2.00 -6.30
N ILE A 166 8.75 -0.76 -6.13
CA ILE A 166 8.60 -0.11 -4.84
C ILE A 166 7.11 0.03 -4.59
N SER A 167 6.62 -0.68 -3.60
CA SER A 167 5.24 -0.58 -3.13
C SER A 167 5.14 0.33 -1.93
N ILE A 168 3.92 0.57 -1.50
CA ILE A 168 3.66 1.30 -0.27
C ILE A 168 4.29 0.62 0.96
N ARG A 169 4.58 -0.68 0.90
CA ARG A 169 5.28 -1.40 1.98
C ARG A 169 6.72 -0.94 2.13
N GLU A 170 7.47 -0.84 1.02
CA GLU A 170 8.84 -0.30 1.05
C GLU A 170 8.83 1.17 1.50
N ILE A 171 7.79 1.93 1.20
CA ILE A 171 7.62 3.28 1.74
C ILE A 171 7.44 3.27 3.27
N LEU A 172 6.70 2.31 3.82
CA LEU A 172 6.63 2.13 5.28
C LEU A 172 7.99 1.76 5.87
N GLU A 173 8.80 0.97 5.17
CA GLU A 173 10.16 0.65 5.61
C GLU A 173 11.05 1.90 5.62
N VAL A 174 10.94 2.75 4.60
CA VAL A 174 11.59 4.06 4.57
C VAL A 174 11.11 4.93 5.75
N GLY A 175 9.81 5.01 5.99
CA GLY A 175 9.25 5.72 7.13
C GLY A 175 9.78 5.22 8.47
N ALA A 176 9.97 3.91 8.61
CA ALA A 176 10.54 3.30 9.81
C ALA A 176 12.02 3.66 10.03
N LEU A 177 12.76 4.03 8.98
CA LEU A 177 14.14 4.52 9.05
C LEU A 177 14.22 6.04 9.22
N CYS A 178 13.12 6.73 9.07
CA CYS A 178 13.07 8.18 9.14
C CYS A 178 13.34 8.65 10.57
N LYS A 179 14.30 9.57 10.71
CA LYS A 179 14.59 10.29 11.96
C LYS A 179 13.95 11.65 11.86
N SER A 180 12.75 11.77 12.34
CA SER A 180 12.07 13.05 12.38
C SER A 180 11.45 13.26 13.76
N ASN A 181 11.37 14.51 14.17
CA ASN A 181 10.60 14.92 15.35
C ASN A 181 9.11 15.12 15.02
N PHE A 182 8.69 14.64 13.87
CA PHE A 182 7.32 14.72 13.40
C PHE A 182 6.43 13.85 14.28
N GLU A 183 5.42 14.47 14.86
CA GLU A 183 4.40 13.81 15.67
C GLU A 183 3.10 13.69 14.88
N ILE A 184 2.26 12.74 15.27
CA ILE A 184 0.92 12.54 14.69
C ILE A 184 0.08 13.82 14.73
N SER A 185 0.24 14.61 15.78
CA SER A 185 -0.46 15.88 15.97
C SER A 185 -0.18 16.93 14.89
N ASP A 186 0.92 16.77 14.14
CA ASP A 186 1.31 17.69 13.07
C ASP A 186 0.58 17.42 11.74
N LEU A 187 -0.14 16.29 11.67
CA LEU A 187 -0.87 15.93 10.47
C LEU A 187 -2.22 16.62 10.37
N PRO A 188 -2.59 17.10 9.18
CA PRO A 188 -3.91 17.66 8.98
C PRO A 188 -5.01 16.61 9.12
N ASP A 189 -6.13 16.99 9.70
CA ASP A 189 -7.31 16.13 9.75
C ASP A 189 -7.78 15.76 8.33
N LYS A 190 -7.88 14.47 8.06
CA LYS A 190 -8.44 13.98 6.80
C LYS A 190 -9.91 13.61 6.99
N LYS A 191 -10.73 14.07 6.05
CA LYS A 191 -12.11 13.60 5.96
C LYS A 191 -12.10 12.10 5.65
N ILE A 192 -12.65 11.32 6.58
CA ILE A 192 -12.81 9.88 6.42
C ILE A 192 -14.16 9.62 5.75
N THR A 193 -14.17 8.84 4.70
CA THR A 193 -15.40 8.40 4.06
C THR A 193 -16.01 7.26 4.89
N ILE A 194 -17.29 7.41 5.20
CA ILE A 194 -18.06 6.46 6.01
C ILE A 194 -19.12 5.76 5.16
N PHE A 195 -19.49 4.55 5.58
CA PHE A 195 -20.61 3.79 5.03
C PHE A 195 -21.47 3.20 6.15
N LYS A 196 -22.66 2.75 5.84
CA LYS A 196 -23.58 2.13 6.79
C LYS A 196 -23.58 0.60 6.61
N ARG A 197 -23.93 -0.12 7.68
CA ARG A 197 -24.02 -1.58 7.61
C ARG A 197 -25.10 -2.12 6.67
N ASP A 198 -26.10 -1.32 6.38
CA ASP A 198 -27.18 -1.60 5.45
C ASP A 198 -26.90 -1.12 4.02
N ASP A 199 -25.82 -0.38 3.80
CA ASP A 199 -25.37 -0.07 2.44
C ASP A 199 -25.04 -1.36 1.69
N THR A 200 -25.32 -1.36 0.40
CA THR A 200 -25.04 -2.49 -0.47
C THR A 200 -23.55 -2.59 -0.81
N VAL A 201 -23.10 -3.77 -1.20
CA VAL A 201 -21.73 -3.95 -1.71
C VAL A 201 -21.47 -3.03 -2.90
N GLU A 202 -22.47 -2.81 -3.76
CA GLU A 202 -22.39 -1.87 -4.87
C GLU A 202 -22.12 -0.44 -4.41
N ASP A 203 -22.84 0.04 -3.38
CA ASP A 203 -22.65 1.38 -2.83
C ASP A 203 -21.26 1.53 -2.20
N ILE A 204 -20.81 0.52 -1.47
CA ILE A 204 -19.46 0.50 -0.88
C ILE A 204 -18.38 0.60 -1.96
N ILE A 205 -18.49 -0.18 -3.03
CA ILE A 205 -17.51 -0.14 -4.13
C ILE A 205 -17.55 1.23 -4.82
N LYS A 206 -18.74 1.82 -5.04
CA LYS A 206 -18.89 3.17 -5.59
C LYS A 206 -18.19 4.22 -4.73
N LEU A 207 -18.35 4.17 -3.42
CA LEU A 207 -17.69 5.08 -2.48
C LEU A 207 -16.16 4.94 -2.54
N LEU A 208 -15.62 3.71 -2.51
CA LEU A 208 -14.18 3.46 -2.64
C LEU A 208 -13.59 4.07 -3.93
N ILE A 209 -14.33 3.98 -5.04
CA ILE A 209 -13.87 4.47 -6.34
C ILE A 209 -14.03 5.99 -6.45
N GLN A 210 -15.17 6.56 -6.07
CA GLN A 210 -15.48 7.99 -6.21
C GLN A 210 -14.60 8.87 -5.35
N ASP A 211 -14.42 8.49 -4.09
CA ASP A 211 -13.59 9.22 -3.15
C ASP A 211 -12.11 8.89 -3.29
N ASN A 212 -11.80 7.93 -4.17
CA ASN A 212 -10.44 7.43 -4.39
C ASN A 212 -9.73 7.10 -3.07
N THR A 213 -10.48 6.53 -2.13
CA THR A 213 -9.96 6.13 -0.82
C THR A 213 -9.49 4.67 -0.82
N GLU A 214 -8.60 4.33 0.10
CA GLU A 214 -8.10 2.97 0.28
C GLU A 214 -9.09 2.11 1.05
N PHE A 215 -9.86 2.73 1.94
CA PHE A 215 -10.82 2.06 2.82
C PHE A 215 -11.97 3.00 3.18
N LEU A 216 -13.03 2.42 3.76
CA LEU A 216 -14.18 3.12 4.33
C LEU A 216 -14.37 2.69 5.78
N LEU A 217 -14.81 3.60 6.65
CA LEU A 217 -15.22 3.26 8.01
C LEU A 217 -16.74 3.07 8.11
N VAL A 218 -17.14 2.15 8.99
CA VAL A 218 -18.56 1.98 9.34
C VAL A 218 -19.01 3.18 10.17
N GLU A 219 -20.16 3.72 9.85
CA GLU A 219 -20.78 4.82 10.61
C GLU A 219 -20.93 4.44 12.09
N ASN A 220 -20.45 5.33 12.97
CA ASN A 220 -20.46 5.16 14.43
C ASN A 220 -19.71 3.93 14.99
N GLU A 221 -18.88 3.28 14.16
CA GLU A 221 -18.08 2.13 14.58
C GLU A 221 -16.63 2.32 14.13
N SER A 222 -15.68 1.79 14.91
CA SER A 222 -14.28 1.74 14.50
C SER A 222 -13.98 0.44 13.73
N LEU A 223 -14.75 0.20 12.65
CA LEU A 223 -14.58 -0.94 11.77
C LEU A 223 -14.39 -0.43 10.35
N PHE A 224 -13.57 -1.12 9.56
CA PHE A 224 -13.30 -0.72 8.18
C PHE A 224 -13.51 -1.83 7.17
N ILE A 225 -13.64 -1.42 5.91
CA ILE A 225 -13.59 -2.27 4.73
C ILE A 225 -12.68 -1.63 3.68
N ASP A 226 -11.95 -2.45 2.94
CA ASP A 226 -11.12 -2.06 1.81
C ASP A 226 -11.43 -2.91 0.57
N SER A 227 -10.78 -2.61 -0.54
CA SER A 227 -10.98 -3.36 -1.79
C SER A 227 -10.55 -4.83 -1.67
N MET A 228 -9.54 -5.12 -0.86
CA MET A 228 -9.05 -6.49 -0.68
C MET A 228 -10.03 -7.35 0.11
N THR A 229 -10.67 -6.80 1.14
CA THR A 229 -11.74 -7.47 1.90
C THR A 229 -12.87 -7.94 0.96
N ILE A 230 -13.24 -7.12 -0.04
CA ILE A 230 -14.28 -7.46 -1.00
C ILE A 230 -13.81 -8.57 -1.94
N ILE A 231 -12.59 -8.47 -2.47
CA ILE A 231 -11.99 -9.48 -3.36
C ILE A 231 -11.84 -10.82 -2.62
N GLU A 232 -11.31 -10.83 -1.40
CA GLU A 232 -11.16 -12.03 -0.58
C GLU A 232 -12.52 -12.72 -0.35
N LYS A 233 -13.59 -11.94 -0.17
CA LYS A 233 -14.94 -12.49 -0.01
C LYS A 233 -15.42 -13.19 -1.26
N ILE A 234 -15.19 -12.61 -2.45
CA ILE A 234 -15.56 -13.20 -3.74
C ILE A 234 -14.73 -14.48 -3.99
N VAL A 235 -13.43 -14.44 -3.74
CA VAL A 235 -12.54 -15.59 -3.96
C VAL A 235 -12.83 -16.72 -2.96
N GLY A 236 -13.22 -16.37 -1.73
CA GLY A 236 -13.51 -17.33 -0.67
C GLY A 236 -14.84 -18.08 -0.83
N ASP A 237 -15.76 -17.57 -1.65
CA ASP A 237 -17.07 -18.20 -1.89
C ASP A 237 -17.50 -18.11 -3.35
N LEU A 238 -17.34 -19.23 -4.07
CA LEU A 238 -17.69 -19.34 -5.50
C LEU A 238 -19.17 -19.07 -5.81
N ASN A 239 -20.06 -19.08 -4.82
CA ASN A 239 -21.45 -18.71 -5.04
C ASN A 239 -21.59 -17.22 -5.38
N TYR A 240 -20.76 -16.36 -4.76
CA TYR A 240 -20.72 -14.94 -5.12
C TYR A 240 -20.19 -14.73 -6.54
N LEU A 241 -19.22 -15.52 -6.95
CA LEU A 241 -18.73 -15.51 -8.32
C LEU A 241 -19.81 -15.88 -9.34
N LYS A 242 -20.61 -16.93 -9.05
CA LYS A 242 -21.69 -17.40 -9.94
C LYS A 242 -22.86 -16.43 -10.03
N ASN A 243 -23.08 -15.63 -8.98
CA ASN A 243 -24.21 -14.70 -8.86
C ASN A 243 -23.72 -13.30 -8.51
N CYS A 244 -22.87 -12.73 -9.34
CA CYS A 244 -22.22 -11.43 -9.06
C CYS A 244 -23.24 -10.27 -8.87
N ASN A 245 -24.36 -10.27 -9.62
CA ASN A 245 -25.41 -9.27 -9.41
C ASN A 245 -25.99 -9.37 -8.00
N ASN A 246 -26.37 -10.58 -7.58
CA ASN A 246 -26.93 -10.78 -6.23
C ASN A 246 -25.88 -10.45 -5.15
N PHE A 247 -24.59 -10.66 -5.42
CA PHE A 247 -23.51 -10.26 -4.51
C PHE A 247 -23.46 -8.74 -4.32
N LEU A 248 -23.61 -7.95 -5.39
CA LEU A 248 -23.62 -6.50 -5.32
C LEU A 248 -24.81 -5.94 -4.53
N ASP A 249 -25.95 -6.65 -4.53
CA ASP A 249 -27.16 -6.26 -3.81
C ASP A 249 -27.11 -6.62 -2.31
N LEU A 250 -26.12 -7.40 -1.87
CA LEU A 250 -25.99 -7.79 -0.45
C LEU A 250 -25.51 -6.61 0.39
N ASN A 251 -25.91 -6.61 1.67
CA ASN A 251 -25.47 -5.60 2.63
C ASN A 251 -24.06 -5.87 3.13
N ALA A 252 -23.40 -4.84 3.65
CA ALA A 252 -22.06 -4.92 4.25
C ALA A 252 -21.93 -5.95 5.38
N SER A 253 -23.05 -6.37 5.98
CA SER A 253 -23.09 -7.39 7.04
C SER A 253 -22.51 -8.76 6.64
N ILE A 254 -22.34 -9.03 5.33
CA ILE A 254 -21.69 -10.26 4.84
C ILE A 254 -20.18 -10.27 5.09
N PHE A 255 -19.57 -9.12 5.32
CA PHE A 255 -18.13 -8.99 5.52
C PHE A 255 -17.74 -9.17 7.00
N LYS A 256 -16.62 -9.86 7.22
CA LYS A 256 -15.91 -9.82 8.48
C LYS A 256 -15.05 -8.57 8.51
N LEU A 257 -15.62 -7.49 9.07
CA LEU A 257 -14.95 -6.21 9.17
C LEU A 257 -13.87 -6.26 10.27
N GLU A 258 -12.79 -5.52 10.05
CA GLU A 258 -11.66 -5.43 10.97
C GLU A 258 -11.60 -4.05 11.64
N ARG A 259 -10.84 -3.96 12.73
CA ARG A 259 -10.60 -2.68 13.43
C ARG A 259 -9.21 -2.17 13.11
N PRO A 260 -9.06 -0.86 12.83
CA PRO A 260 -7.75 -0.23 12.84
C PRO A 260 -7.09 -0.44 14.21
N LYS A 261 -5.79 -0.62 14.22
CA LYS A 261 -5.05 -0.72 15.49
C LYS A 261 -5.02 0.65 16.18
N LEU A 262 -5.51 0.70 17.41
CA LEU A 262 -5.43 1.92 18.23
C LEU A 262 -3.98 2.16 18.68
N ILE A 263 -3.49 3.38 18.50
CA ILE A 263 -2.15 3.81 18.89
C ILE A 263 -2.20 5.12 19.68
N PRO A 264 -1.22 5.39 20.57
CA PRO A 264 -1.08 6.65 21.26
C PRO A 264 -0.83 7.83 20.30
N ASN A 265 -1.24 9.05 20.69
CA ASN A 265 -1.06 10.26 19.89
C ASN A 265 0.40 10.75 19.79
N ASN A 266 1.28 10.27 20.63
CA ASN A 266 2.67 10.72 20.75
C ASN A 266 3.68 9.79 20.06
N LEU A 267 3.23 8.94 19.15
CA LEU A 267 4.14 8.10 18.37
C LEU A 267 4.80 8.92 17.26
N THR A 268 6.07 8.61 17.02
CA THR A 268 6.84 9.16 15.91
C THR A 268 6.47 8.47 14.59
N LEU A 269 6.80 9.12 13.46
CA LEU A 269 6.62 8.54 12.13
C LEU A 269 7.25 7.16 12.00
N SER A 270 8.44 6.99 12.58
CA SER A 270 9.16 5.70 12.60
C SER A 270 8.38 4.61 13.34
N GLU A 271 7.85 4.91 14.52
CA GLU A 271 7.10 3.95 15.34
C GLU A 271 5.76 3.55 14.69
N ILE A 272 5.09 4.51 14.05
CA ILE A 272 3.85 4.24 13.31
C ILE A 272 4.15 3.33 12.13
N SER A 273 5.17 3.65 11.32
CA SER A 273 5.56 2.86 10.16
C SER A 273 5.93 1.42 10.55
N GLN A 274 6.68 1.25 11.65
CA GLN A 274 7.01 -0.08 12.20
C GLN A 274 5.75 -0.84 12.65
N THR A 275 4.82 -0.13 13.28
CA THR A 275 3.54 -0.72 13.70
C THR A 275 2.79 -1.24 12.48
N MET A 276 2.65 -0.43 11.43
CA MET A 276 1.97 -0.79 10.20
C MET A 276 2.63 -1.97 9.48
N LEU A 277 3.97 -2.04 9.44
CA LEU A 277 4.72 -3.14 8.83
C LEU A 277 4.45 -4.51 9.47
N SER A 278 3.97 -4.53 10.71
CA SER A 278 3.62 -5.75 11.43
C SER A 278 2.20 -6.25 11.17
N MET A 279 1.40 -5.48 10.41
CA MET A 279 -0.03 -5.72 10.21
C MET A 279 -0.31 -6.24 8.79
N LYS A 280 -1.36 -7.07 8.66
CA LYS A 280 -1.89 -7.48 7.36
C LYS A 280 -2.59 -6.30 6.66
N HIS A 281 -3.47 -5.62 7.37
CA HIS A 281 -4.13 -4.39 6.95
C HIS A 281 -3.51 -3.23 7.74
N PRO A 282 -2.60 -2.45 7.13
CA PRO A 282 -1.75 -1.49 7.82
C PRO A 282 -2.49 -0.17 8.13
N TYR A 283 -3.63 -0.25 8.80
CA TYR A 283 -4.43 0.90 9.22
C TYR A 283 -4.35 1.07 10.72
N VAL A 284 -3.91 2.25 11.16
CA VAL A 284 -3.80 2.59 12.58
C VAL A 284 -4.60 3.84 12.87
N MET A 285 -5.14 3.93 14.07
CA MET A 285 -6.00 5.04 14.50
C MET A 285 -5.56 5.55 15.86
N THR A 286 -5.57 6.86 16.03
CA THR A 286 -5.54 7.52 17.33
C THR A 286 -6.97 7.91 17.74
N SER A 287 -7.12 8.70 18.82
CA SER A 287 -8.43 9.24 19.19
C SER A 287 -9.07 10.10 18.09
N ASN A 288 -8.26 10.78 17.27
CA ASN A 288 -8.74 11.83 16.36
C ASN A 288 -8.31 11.60 14.90
N HIS A 289 -7.31 10.75 14.64
CA HIS A 289 -6.74 10.60 13.31
C HIS A 289 -6.69 9.13 12.91
N LEU A 290 -6.91 8.88 11.65
CA LEU A 290 -6.72 7.58 11.02
C LEU A 290 -5.58 7.68 10.00
N PHE A 291 -4.64 6.74 10.10
CA PHE A 291 -3.46 6.69 9.26
C PHE A 291 -3.49 5.46 8.38
N THR A 292 -3.14 5.67 7.14
CA THR A 292 -2.89 4.65 6.14
C THR A 292 -1.42 4.68 5.74
N PRO A 293 -0.92 3.67 5.05
CA PRO A 293 0.41 3.75 4.43
C PRO A 293 0.59 4.97 3.54
N ARG A 294 -0.47 5.43 2.88
CA ARG A 294 -0.45 6.65 2.08
C ARG A 294 -0.24 7.90 2.92
N SER A 295 -0.72 7.93 4.17
CA SER A 295 -0.44 9.04 5.07
C SER A 295 1.06 9.15 5.35
N ILE A 296 1.77 8.01 5.46
CA ILE A 296 3.22 8.00 5.61
C ILE A 296 3.90 8.55 4.35
N LEU A 297 3.46 8.12 3.15
CA LEU A 297 3.96 8.67 1.88
C LEU A 297 3.78 10.19 1.79
N GLU A 298 2.62 10.71 2.20
CA GLU A 298 2.33 12.14 2.21
C GLU A 298 3.26 12.90 3.15
N VAL A 299 3.48 12.39 4.37
CA VAL A 299 4.41 13.00 5.33
C VAL A 299 5.83 13.01 4.77
N LEU A 300 6.30 11.89 4.23
CA LEU A 300 7.63 11.80 3.64
C LEU A 300 7.80 12.75 2.45
N ASN A 301 6.73 13.00 1.68
CA ASN A 301 6.78 13.93 0.55
C ASN A 301 6.67 15.40 0.97
N THR A 302 5.80 15.74 1.95
CA THR A 302 5.54 17.12 2.37
C THR A 302 6.47 17.63 3.46
N GLY A 303 7.05 16.77 4.25
CA GLY A 303 8.01 17.14 5.31
C GLY A 303 9.28 17.83 4.80
N TYR A 304 9.35 18.01 3.48
CA TYR A 304 10.44 18.68 2.78
C TYR A 304 10.16 20.16 2.44
N GLU A 305 8.90 20.58 2.47
CA GLU A 305 8.50 21.94 2.04
C GLU A 305 8.39 22.97 3.19
N ASN A 306 8.75 22.60 4.43
CA ASN A 306 8.66 23.51 5.61
C ASN A 306 10.03 23.75 6.24
#